data_256d8042c9e01bf75e5f45f0c8c157ce
#
_entry.id   256d8042c9e01bf75e5f45f0c8c157ce
#
_cell.length_a   1.000
_cell.length_b   1.000
_cell.length_c   1.000
_cell.angle_alpha   90.00
_cell.angle_beta   90.00
_cell.angle_gamma   90.00
#
_symmetry.space_group_name_H-M   'P 1'
#
loop_
_entity.id
_entity.type
_entity.pdbx_description
1 polymer ?
#
loop_
_entity_poly.entity_id
_entity_poly.type
_entity_poly.pdbx_seq_one_letter_code
_entity_poly.pdbx_strand_id
1 'polypeptide(L)'
;MPFYVERLALEAGATQQSIVLHVTLLTGVYALMQLVFAPLWGRWSDRIGRRPLILIGLGGYVIAQVLFGLSTSLWLLYVARIVGGILSSATLPVSGAYVVDMTTKEERSRGMAWLGTAASLGVVVGPALGGLLSRQDWHLNWNAAHFKIDSFSLPFFAAALLGLLTLFAAWRWLPESLPNTLAQDAHLAKDRSEKTKSDWRTLLKTLFPLLALTLAGQFALTMFEGTFALFAQAKFDFGPVEVGYVFVVCGLVMTVFQAGAVGFLAGKISEMIQIGVGFALMGTGIALLATAQTKPLVFVFVALLSLGMAFIAPNLSALVSKRGGERQAGASLGIQNAANSLGQSVGPLLGGVLFIWQTNAPYLLSGAVLIALALGIAWKVVVKRRAAISTL
;
A
#
# COMPACT_ATOMS: atom_id res chain seq x y z
N MET A 1 -3.38 8.87 -12.23
CA MET A 1 -2.22 9.74 -11.93
C MET A 1 -1.17 9.74 -13.06
N PRO A 2 -0.59 8.60 -13.54
CA PRO A 2 0.49 8.65 -14.56
C PRO A 2 0.14 9.47 -15.79
N PHE A 3 -0.99 9.25 -16.41
CA PHE A 3 -1.45 9.99 -17.60
C PHE A 3 -1.62 11.52 -17.35
N TYR A 4 -2.01 11.91 -16.13
CA TYR A 4 -2.12 13.33 -15.76
C TYR A 4 -0.74 13.98 -15.65
N VAL A 5 0.21 13.27 -15.03
CA VAL A 5 1.61 13.72 -14.92
C VAL A 5 2.26 13.79 -16.31
N GLU A 6 2.03 12.79 -17.15
CA GLU A 6 2.52 12.75 -18.53
C GLU A 6 2.05 13.98 -19.32
N ARG A 7 0.76 14.29 -19.27
CA ARG A 7 0.22 15.47 -19.95
C ARG A 7 0.91 16.76 -19.50
N LEU A 8 1.00 17.03 -18.19
CA LEU A 8 1.62 18.24 -17.67
C LEU A 8 3.11 18.28 -17.96
N ALA A 9 3.78 17.13 -17.98
CA ALA A 9 5.18 17.05 -18.33
C ALA A 9 5.42 17.34 -19.81
N LEU A 10 4.57 16.82 -20.71
CA LEU A 10 4.61 17.12 -22.15
C LEU A 10 4.33 18.61 -22.43
N GLU A 11 3.35 19.22 -21.76
CA GLU A 11 3.08 20.66 -21.84
C GLU A 11 4.30 21.49 -21.38
N ALA A 12 5.12 20.96 -20.46
CA ALA A 12 6.38 21.57 -20.01
C ALA A 12 7.61 21.23 -20.89
N GLY A 13 7.44 20.50 -22.00
CA GLY A 13 8.53 20.10 -22.90
C GLY A 13 9.42 18.97 -22.36
N ALA A 14 8.94 18.15 -21.44
CA ALA A 14 9.71 17.05 -20.86
C ALA A 14 9.92 15.91 -21.84
N THR A 15 11.08 15.26 -21.74
CA THR A 15 11.39 14.02 -22.49
C THR A 15 10.66 12.82 -21.88
N GLN A 16 10.47 11.73 -22.65
CA GLN A 16 9.85 10.51 -22.16
C GLN A 16 10.53 9.94 -20.91
N GLN A 17 11.85 10.00 -20.83
CA GLN A 17 12.59 9.58 -19.63
C GLN A 17 12.27 10.46 -18.41
N SER A 18 12.14 11.76 -18.60
CA SER A 18 11.75 12.71 -17.57
C SER A 18 10.33 12.45 -17.07
N ILE A 19 9.39 12.08 -17.95
CA ILE A 19 8.02 11.72 -17.59
C ILE A 19 8.01 10.52 -16.63
N VAL A 20 8.75 9.45 -16.98
CA VAL A 20 8.88 8.28 -16.11
C VAL A 20 9.42 8.66 -14.73
N LEU A 21 10.47 9.49 -14.68
CA LEU A 21 11.03 9.98 -13.41
C LEU A 21 10.00 10.78 -12.60
N HIS A 22 9.26 11.68 -13.21
CA HIS A 22 8.23 12.46 -12.49
C HIS A 22 7.12 11.56 -11.93
N VAL A 23 6.63 10.57 -12.69
CA VAL A 23 5.59 9.63 -12.24
C VAL A 23 6.07 8.83 -11.03
N THR A 24 7.27 8.27 -11.11
CA THR A 24 7.82 7.41 -10.06
C THR A 24 8.28 8.20 -8.83
N LEU A 25 8.86 9.40 -9.01
CA LEU A 25 9.22 10.31 -7.94
C LEU A 25 7.99 10.79 -7.16
N LEU A 26 6.92 11.21 -7.84
CA LEU A 26 5.68 11.65 -7.20
C LEU A 26 5.05 10.54 -6.34
N THR A 27 5.15 9.29 -6.79
CA THR A 27 4.70 8.12 -6.02
C THR A 27 5.61 7.85 -4.83
N GLY A 28 6.93 7.85 -5.05
CA GLY A 28 7.92 7.58 -4.01
C GLY A 28 7.97 8.68 -2.94
N VAL A 29 7.88 9.96 -3.32
CA VAL A 29 7.85 11.09 -2.37
C VAL A 29 6.65 10.99 -1.43
N TYR A 30 5.46 10.66 -1.96
CA TYR A 30 4.28 10.47 -1.12
C TYR A 30 4.50 9.37 -0.08
N ALA A 31 4.98 8.20 -0.51
CA ALA A 31 5.25 7.08 0.38
C ALA A 31 6.39 7.37 1.38
N LEU A 32 7.41 8.13 0.97
CA LEU A 32 8.49 8.58 1.84
C LEU A 32 7.97 9.50 2.95
N MET A 33 7.10 10.46 2.61
CA MET A 33 6.46 11.31 3.61
C MET A 33 5.63 10.47 4.60
N GLN A 34 4.88 9.49 4.11
CA GLN A 34 4.13 8.57 4.99
C GLN A 34 5.07 7.78 5.92
N LEU A 35 6.17 7.24 5.40
CA LEU A 35 7.15 6.50 6.21
C LEU A 35 7.70 7.34 7.36
N VAL A 36 8.04 8.60 7.10
CA VAL A 36 8.62 9.52 8.09
C VAL A 36 7.58 10.01 9.10
N PHE A 37 6.41 10.40 8.62
CA PHE A 37 5.42 11.11 9.46
C PHE A 37 4.41 10.18 10.15
N ALA A 38 4.11 8.98 9.64
CA ALA A 38 3.15 8.08 10.27
C ALA A 38 3.52 7.71 11.72
N PRO A 39 4.79 7.42 12.09
CA PRO A 39 5.17 7.18 13.48
C PRO A 39 5.02 8.42 14.38
N LEU A 40 5.22 9.62 13.82
CA LEU A 40 5.06 10.87 14.55
C LEU A 40 3.58 11.12 14.88
N TRP A 41 2.70 10.93 13.90
CA TRP A 41 1.26 11.04 14.11
C TRP A 41 0.74 10.01 15.11
N GLY A 42 1.23 8.77 15.07
CA GLY A 42 0.89 7.77 16.06
C GLY A 42 1.22 8.24 17.49
N ARG A 43 2.43 8.76 17.71
CA ARG A 43 2.84 9.30 19.04
C ARG A 43 2.04 10.53 19.45
N TRP A 44 1.74 11.44 18.52
CA TRP A 44 0.93 12.62 18.82
C TRP A 44 -0.50 12.25 19.14
N SER A 45 -1.05 11.21 18.50
CA SER A 45 -2.41 10.74 18.79
C SER A 45 -2.58 10.21 20.21
N ASP A 46 -1.49 9.69 20.82
CA ASP A 46 -1.49 9.27 22.23
C ASP A 46 -1.57 10.46 23.21
N ARG A 47 -1.27 11.67 22.76
CA ARG A 47 -1.24 12.89 23.59
C ARG A 47 -2.39 13.83 23.32
N ILE A 48 -2.73 14.04 22.05
CA ILE A 48 -3.70 15.05 21.59
C ILE A 48 -5.09 14.44 21.50
N GLY A 49 -5.19 13.12 21.36
CA GLY A 49 -6.42 12.39 21.10
C GLY A 49 -6.45 11.77 19.71
N ARG A 50 -7.29 10.75 19.55
CA ARG A 50 -7.39 10.02 18.27
C ARG A 50 -8.22 10.81 17.25
N ARG A 51 -9.37 11.32 17.70
CA ARG A 51 -10.32 12.04 16.84
C ARG A 51 -9.71 13.26 16.14
N PRO A 52 -9.04 14.21 16.82
CA PRO A 52 -8.45 15.37 16.15
C PRO A 52 -7.47 15.00 15.04
N LEU A 53 -6.65 13.95 15.26
CA LEU A 53 -5.64 13.54 14.29
C LEU A 53 -6.23 12.76 13.10
N ILE A 54 -7.31 12.00 13.31
CA ILE A 54 -8.08 11.41 12.20
C ILE A 54 -8.67 12.53 11.33
N LEU A 55 -9.25 13.57 11.94
CA LEU A 55 -9.82 14.71 11.22
C LEU A 55 -8.74 15.51 10.45
N ILE A 56 -7.57 15.73 11.05
CA ILE A 56 -6.41 16.35 10.38
C ILE A 56 -5.95 15.50 9.18
N GLY A 57 -5.85 14.17 9.36
CA GLY A 57 -5.47 13.26 8.30
C GLY A 57 -6.44 13.25 7.12
N LEU A 58 -7.75 13.19 7.41
CA LEU A 58 -8.80 13.27 6.39
C LEU A 58 -8.84 14.63 5.71
N GLY A 59 -8.71 15.73 6.48
CA GLY A 59 -8.64 17.08 5.93
C GLY A 59 -7.42 17.27 5.03
N GLY A 60 -6.26 16.75 5.46
CA GLY A 60 -5.04 16.77 4.67
C GLY A 60 -5.17 15.98 3.36
N TYR A 61 -5.86 14.82 3.40
CA TYR A 61 -6.19 14.07 2.20
C TYR A 61 -7.05 14.88 1.23
N VAL A 62 -8.14 15.52 1.72
CA VAL A 62 -9.02 16.36 0.89
C VAL A 62 -8.25 17.50 0.25
N ILE A 63 -7.45 18.24 1.03
CA ILE A 63 -6.61 19.34 0.54
C ILE A 63 -5.66 18.85 -0.57
N ALA A 64 -4.97 17.74 -0.32
CA ALA A 64 -4.05 17.17 -1.30
C ALA A 64 -4.73 16.79 -2.62
N GLN A 65 -5.94 16.18 -2.55
CA GLN A 65 -6.68 15.80 -3.75
C GLN A 65 -7.19 17.01 -4.53
N VAL A 66 -7.65 18.06 -3.84
CA VAL A 66 -8.05 19.32 -4.48
C VAL A 66 -6.84 19.98 -5.15
N LEU A 67 -5.71 20.09 -4.45
CA LEU A 67 -4.46 20.63 -5.01
C LEU A 67 -4.02 19.83 -6.24
N PHE A 68 -4.15 18.51 -6.18
CA PHE A 68 -3.79 17.63 -7.29
C PHE A 68 -4.71 17.86 -8.49
N GLY A 69 -6.03 17.94 -8.27
CA GLY A 69 -7.03 18.19 -9.33
C GLY A 69 -6.92 19.58 -9.97
N LEU A 70 -6.48 20.59 -9.23
CA LEU A 70 -6.26 21.96 -9.70
C LEU A 70 -4.85 22.18 -10.29
N SER A 71 -3.99 21.16 -10.31
CA SER A 71 -2.60 21.34 -10.71
C SER A 71 -2.47 21.68 -12.19
N THR A 72 -1.81 22.79 -12.48
CA THR A 72 -1.42 23.24 -13.82
C THR A 72 0.08 23.12 -14.09
N SER A 73 0.83 22.67 -13.09
CA SER A 73 2.29 22.50 -13.18
C SER A 73 2.76 21.30 -12.38
N LEU A 74 3.88 20.72 -12.80
CA LEU A 74 4.54 19.61 -12.09
C LEU A 74 4.88 19.98 -10.64
N TRP A 75 5.31 21.22 -10.40
CA TRP A 75 5.64 21.70 -9.07
C TRP A 75 4.47 21.57 -8.09
N LEU A 76 3.27 21.98 -8.51
CA LEU A 76 2.08 21.89 -7.66
C LEU A 76 1.71 20.45 -7.36
N LEU A 77 1.95 19.50 -8.28
CA LEU A 77 1.79 18.07 -8.02
C LEU A 77 2.73 17.58 -6.91
N TYR A 78 3.99 18.01 -6.91
CA TYR A 78 4.94 17.68 -5.83
C TYR A 78 4.49 18.24 -4.49
N VAL A 79 4.05 19.50 -4.45
CA VAL A 79 3.49 20.11 -3.24
C VAL A 79 2.28 19.31 -2.73
N ALA A 80 1.34 18.96 -3.61
CA ALA A 80 0.18 18.16 -3.26
C ALA A 80 0.57 16.78 -2.71
N ARG A 81 1.61 16.13 -3.28
CA ARG A 81 2.13 14.84 -2.80
C ARG A 81 2.82 14.94 -1.44
N ILE A 82 3.60 15.98 -1.21
CA ILE A 82 4.26 16.22 0.07
C ILE A 82 3.22 16.50 1.16
N VAL A 83 2.32 17.45 0.92
CA VAL A 83 1.25 17.81 1.87
C VAL A 83 0.36 16.62 2.15
N GLY A 84 -0.08 15.92 1.09
CA GLY A 84 -0.88 14.70 1.23
C GLY A 84 -0.15 13.62 2.00
N GLY A 85 1.10 13.33 1.67
CA GLY A 85 1.91 12.32 2.34
C GLY A 85 2.13 12.62 3.83
N ILE A 86 2.38 13.89 4.19
CA ILE A 86 2.54 14.32 5.58
C ILE A 86 1.22 14.17 6.35
N LEU A 87 0.16 14.81 5.89
CA LEU A 87 -1.07 14.93 6.65
C LEU A 87 -1.89 13.64 6.64
N SER A 88 -2.09 13.02 5.46
CA SER A 88 -2.91 11.81 5.35
C SER A 88 -2.28 10.58 6.01
N SER A 89 -0.97 10.60 6.26
CA SER A 89 -0.27 9.51 6.98
C SER A 89 -0.75 9.32 8.41
N ALA A 90 -1.45 10.29 9.00
CA ALA A 90 -2.11 10.16 10.29
C ALA A 90 -3.27 9.14 10.25
N THR A 91 -3.98 9.04 9.13
CA THR A 91 -5.27 8.33 9.07
C THR A 91 -5.15 6.86 9.46
N LEU A 92 -4.29 6.08 8.82
CA LEU A 92 -4.25 4.63 9.02
C LEU A 92 -3.75 4.22 10.42
N PRO A 93 -2.60 4.71 10.93
CA PRO A 93 -2.11 4.32 12.24
C PRO A 93 -3.02 4.79 13.38
N VAL A 94 -3.59 6.00 13.26
CA VAL A 94 -4.47 6.54 14.29
C VAL A 94 -5.84 5.84 14.27
N SER A 95 -6.37 5.49 13.09
CA SER A 95 -7.60 4.67 13.00
C SER A 95 -7.41 3.27 13.58
N GLY A 96 -6.26 2.65 13.36
CA GLY A 96 -5.92 1.37 13.99
C GLY A 96 -5.90 1.48 15.52
N ALA A 97 -5.26 2.52 16.07
CA ALA A 97 -5.25 2.78 17.49
C ALA A 97 -6.68 3.07 18.04
N TYR A 98 -7.46 3.88 17.31
CA TYR A 98 -8.86 4.15 17.66
C TYR A 98 -9.70 2.87 17.75
N VAL A 99 -9.59 1.96 16.80
CA VAL A 99 -10.29 0.65 16.83
C VAL A 99 -9.87 -0.15 18.06
N VAL A 100 -8.58 -0.16 18.41
CA VAL A 100 -8.07 -0.85 19.62
C VAL A 100 -8.65 -0.25 20.89
N ASP A 101 -8.78 1.08 20.96
CA ASP A 101 -9.31 1.79 22.13
C ASP A 101 -10.83 1.58 22.29
N MET A 102 -11.57 1.42 21.17
CA MET A 102 -13.04 1.31 21.17
C MET A 102 -13.55 -0.14 21.19
N THR A 103 -12.68 -1.14 21.18
CA THR A 103 -13.06 -2.55 21.14
C THR A 103 -12.56 -3.32 22.36
N THR A 104 -13.37 -4.29 22.85
CA THR A 104 -12.93 -5.26 23.85
C THR A 104 -11.81 -6.15 23.28
N LYS A 105 -11.09 -6.88 24.15
CA LYS A 105 -10.01 -7.79 23.70
C LYS A 105 -10.53 -8.85 22.72
N GLU A 106 -11.75 -9.34 22.95
CA GLU A 106 -12.44 -10.36 22.16
C GLU A 106 -12.85 -9.83 20.78
N GLU A 107 -13.31 -8.57 20.71
CA GLU A 107 -13.81 -7.94 19.48
C GLU A 107 -12.72 -7.26 18.65
N ARG A 108 -11.53 -7.02 19.23
CA ARG A 108 -10.42 -6.29 18.59
C ARG A 108 -10.02 -6.88 17.25
N SER A 109 -9.93 -8.21 17.16
CA SER A 109 -9.60 -8.89 15.90
C SER A 109 -10.63 -8.60 14.81
N ARG A 110 -11.92 -8.58 15.17
CA ARG A 110 -13.02 -8.27 14.24
C ARG A 110 -12.98 -6.79 13.80
N GLY A 111 -12.72 -5.86 14.74
CA GLY A 111 -12.58 -4.44 14.42
C GLY A 111 -11.41 -4.17 13.47
N MET A 112 -10.25 -4.78 13.71
CA MET A 112 -9.09 -4.66 12.81
C MET A 112 -9.34 -5.32 11.45
N ALA A 113 -10.10 -6.42 11.38
CA ALA A 113 -10.50 -7.05 10.14
C ALA A 113 -11.41 -6.12 9.30
N TRP A 114 -12.33 -5.41 9.92
CA TRP A 114 -13.16 -4.41 9.22
C TRP A 114 -12.34 -3.26 8.65
N LEU A 115 -11.34 -2.76 9.42
CA LEU A 115 -10.42 -1.72 8.93
C LEU A 115 -9.63 -2.21 7.72
N GLY A 116 -9.12 -3.45 7.77
CA GLY A 116 -8.42 -4.09 6.65
C GLY A 116 -9.32 -4.28 5.42
N THR A 117 -10.57 -4.70 5.63
CA THR A 117 -11.56 -4.85 4.54
C THR A 117 -11.85 -3.51 3.87
N ALA A 118 -12.03 -2.44 4.66
CA ALA A 118 -12.25 -1.10 4.10
C ALA A 118 -11.06 -0.63 3.27
N ALA A 119 -9.83 -0.87 3.75
CA ALA A 119 -8.61 -0.56 2.99
C ALA A 119 -8.54 -1.35 1.67
N SER A 120 -8.86 -2.64 1.70
CA SER A 120 -8.88 -3.50 0.51
C SER A 120 -9.92 -3.06 -0.52
N LEU A 121 -11.12 -2.67 -0.06
CA LEU A 121 -12.15 -2.10 -0.95
C LEU A 121 -11.66 -0.83 -1.63
N GLY A 122 -10.93 0.04 -0.92
CA GLY A 122 -10.34 1.24 -1.49
C GLY A 122 -9.34 0.94 -2.61
N VAL A 123 -8.54 -0.12 -2.46
CA VAL A 123 -7.58 -0.56 -3.49
C VAL A 123 -8.29 -1.05 -4.77
N VAL A 124 -9.47 -1.67 -4.64
CA VAL A 124 -10.28 -2.14 -5.79
C VAL A 124 -11.03 -0.99 -6.45
N VAL A 125 -11.77 -0.23 -5.62
CA VAL A 125 -12.71 0.80 -6.10
C VAL A 125 -11.96 2.04 -6.60
N GLY A 126 -10.83 2.39 -5.97
CA GLY A 126 -10.05 3.58 -6.32
C GLY A 126 -9.63 3.62 -7.79
N PRO A 127 -8.84 2.65 -8.28
CA PRO A 127 -8.42 2.59 -9.69
C PRO A 127 -9.58 2.43 -10.66
N ALA A 128 -10.66 1.71 -10.27
CA ALA A 128 -11.86 1.57 -11.09
C ALA A 128 -12.54 2.92 -11.34
N LEU A 129 -12.83 3.66 -10.27
CA LEU A 129 -13.38 5.00 -10.37
C LEU A 129 -12.41 5.96 -11.07
N GLY A 130 -11.13 5.87 -10.76
CA GLY A 130 -10.10 6.68 -11.39
C GLY A 130 -10.04 6.49 -12.91
N GLY A 131 -10.08 5.24 -13.38
CA GLY A 131 -10.11 4.90 -14.80
C GLY A 131 -11.38 5.39 -15.49
N LEU A 132 -12.55 5.09 -14.90
CA LEU A 132 -13.85 5.49 -15.46
C LEU A 132 -14.02 7.01 -15.56
N LEU A 133 -13.63 7.75 -14.53
CA LEU A 133 -13.75 9.21 -14.49
C LEU A 133 -12.71 9.91 -15.38
N SER A 134 -11.62 9.24 -15.74
CA SER A 134 -10.59 9.78 -16.64
C SER A 134 -10.91 9.59 -18.14
N ARG A 135 -12.14 9.18 -18.50
CA ARG A 135 -12.55 9.00 -19.90
C ARG A 135 -12.50 10.32 -20.66
N GLN A 136 -11.82 10.33 -21.79
CA GLN A 136 -11.67 11.52 -22.64
C GLN A 136 -12.94 11.86 -23.42
N ASP A 137 -13.86 10.89 -23.58
CA ASP A 137 -15.12 11.05 -24.33
C ASP A 137 -16.06 12.12 -23.71
N TRP A 138 -15.83 12.50 -22.47
CA TRP A 138 -16.69 13.46 -21.76
C TRP A 138 -16.42 14.91 -22.14
N HIS A 139 -15.40 15.19 -22.96
CA HIS A 139 -15.04 16.53 -23.48
C HIS A 139 -15.10 17.68 -22.46
N LEU A 140 -14.90 17.35 -21.17
CA LEU A 140 -14.89 18.35 -20.11
C LEU A 140 -13.59 19.15 -20.20
N ASN A 141 -13.69 20.36 -20.73
CA ASN A 141 -12.62 21.35 -20.77
C ASN A 141 -13.16 22.66 -20.20
N TRP A 142 -13.01 22.85 -18.92
CA TRP A 142 -13.34 24.10 -18.27
C TRP A 142 -12.06 24.88 -17.96
N ASN A 143 -11.83 25.94 -18.72
CA ASN A 143 -10.70 26.84 -18.51
C ASN A 143 -11.20 28.06 -17.73
N ALA A 144 -10.90 28.16 -16.45
CA ALA A 144 -11.16 29.32 -15.61
C ALA A 144 -9.83 30.00 -15.27
N ALA A 145 -9.59 31.18 -15.81
CA ALA A 145 -8.47 32.09 -15.57
C ALA A 145 -7.08 31.45 -15.41
N HIS A 146 -6.86 30.67 -14.34
CA HIS A 146 -5.58 30.01 -14.01
C HIS A 146 -5.71 28.50 -13.79
N PHE A 147 -6.90 27.92 -13.90
CA PHE A 147 -7.16 26.51 -13.65
C PHE A 147 -7.74 25.84 -14.88
N LYS A 148 -7.16 24.71 -15.26
CA LYS A 148 -7.66 23.85 -16.35
C LYS A 148 -8.23 22.59 -15.74
N ILE A 149 -9.57 22.50 -15.69
CA ILE A 149 -10.27 21.31 -15.20
C ILE A 149 -10.66 20.48 -16.42
N ASP A 150 -10.18 19.28 -16.50
CA ASP A 150 -10.45 18.33 -17.56
C ASP A 150 -10.79 16.94 -17.02
N SER A 151 -10.97 15.96 -17.92
CA SER A 151 -11.29 14.58 -17.58
C SER A 151 -10.25 13.94 -16.65
N PHE A 152 -8.98 14.35 -16.70
CA PHE A 152 -7.94 13.83 -15.83
C PHE A 152 -7.98 14.40 -14.42
N SER A 153 -8.60 15.55 -14.22
CA SER A 153 -8.79 16.19 -12.91
C SER A 153 -9.97 15.58 -12.14
N LEU A 154 -10.98 15.05 -12.84
CA LEU A 154 -12.22 14.54 -12.24
C LEU A 154 -12.00 13.46 -11.18
N PRO A 155 -11.12 12.46 -11.35
CA PRO A 155 -10.87 11.44 -10.32
C PRO A 155 -10.41 12.05 -8.99
N PHE A 156 -9.61 13.11 -9.04
CA PHE A 156 -9.10 13.78 -7.85
C PHE A 156 -10.19 14.57 -7.14
N PHE A 157 -11.06 15.26 -7.88
CA PHE A 157 -12.22 15.93 -7.29
C PHE A 157 -13.24 14.95 -6.72
N ALA A 158 -13.48 13.81 -7.38
CA ALA A 158 -14.33 12.76 -6.85
C ALA A 158 -13.73 12.17 -5.55
N ALA A 159 -12.43 11.94 -5.51
CA ALA A 159 -11.73 11.49 -4.30
C ALA A 159 -11.77 12.56 -3.19
N ALA A 160 -11.65 13.84 -3.54
CA ALA A 160 -11.78 14.94 -2.59
C ALA A 160 -13.20 15.02 -2.02
N LEU A 161 -14.23 14.85 -2.85
CA LEU A 161 -15.63 14.83 -2.42
C LEU A 161 -15.91 13.66 -1.46
N LEU A 162 -15.48 12.44 -1.80
CA LEU A 162 -15.59 11.28 -0.92
C LEU A 162 -14.84 11.50 0.41
N GLY A 163 -13.64 12.07 0.33
CA GLY A 163 -12.87 12.46 1.51
C GLY A 163 -13.58 13.50 2.36
N LEU A 164 -14.21 14.50 1.75
CA LEU A 164 -14.99 15.54 2.44
C LEU A 164 -16.23 14.95 3.14
N LEU A 165 -16.96 14.05 2.45
CA LEU A 165 -18.10 13.34 3.05
C LEU A 165 -17.65 12.49 4.24
N THR A 166 -16.50 11.80 4.12
CA THR A 166 -15.92 11.00 5.21
C THR A 166 -15.47 11.90 6.36
N LEU A 167 -14.83 13.04 6.06
CA LEU A 167 -14.41 14.03 7.05
C LEU A 167 -15.63 14.59 7.81
N PHE A 168 -16.70 14.94 7.11
CA PHE A 168 -17.95 15.40 7.71
C PHE A 168 -18.58 14.31 8.59
N ALA A 169 -18.64 13.08 8.12
CA ALA A 169 -19.13 11.93 8.87
C ALA A 169 -18.29 11.70 10.16
N ALA A 170 -16.98 11.72 10.05
CA ALA A 170 -16.08 11.58 11.17
C ALA A 170 -16.23 12.76 12.17
N TRP A 171 -16.32 13.98 11.66
CA TRP A 171 -16.54 15.16 12.53
C TRP A 171 -17.85 15.08 13.30
N ARG A 172 -18.93 14.58 12.65
CA ARG A 172 -20.29 14.56 13.23
C ARG A 172 -20.51 13.38 14.18
N TRP A 173 -19.95 12.21 13.89
CA TRP A 173 -20.31 10.96 14.57
C TRP A 173 -19.14 10.27 15.30
N LEU A 174 -17.88 10.62 15.00
CA LEU A 174 -16.76 9.95 15.64
C LEU A 174 -16.53 10.54 17.04
N PRO A 175 -16.77 9.79 18.15
CA PRO A 175 -16.44 10.26 19.50
C PRO A 175 -14.91 10.23 19.72
N GLU A 176 -14.43 10.94 20.75
CA GLU A 176 -13.04 10.76 21.19
C GLU A 176 -12.90 9.43 21.95
N SER A 177 -11.87 8.67 21.62
CA SER A 177 -11.64 7.38 22.28
C SER A 177 -10.66 7.44 23.44
N LEU A 178 -9.88 8.53 23.55
CA LEU A 178 -8.90 8.68 24.62
C LEU A 178 -9.59 9.18 25.90
N PRO A 179 -9.54 8.43 27.03
CA PRO A 179 -10.08 8.92 28.30
C PRO A 179 -9.30 10.16 28.77
N ASN A 180 -10.02 11.16 29.31
CA ASN A 180 -9.41 12.37 29.87
C ASN A 180 -8.46 12.12 31.08
N THR A 181 -8.32 10.88 31.51
CA THR A 181 -7.52 10.48 32.69
C THR A 181 -6.05 10.25 32.41
N LEU A 182 -5.61 10.21 31.13
CA LEU A 182 -4.21 9.89 30.75
C LEU A 182 -3.21 11.02 31.07
N ALA A 183 -3.65 12.20 31.47
CA ALA A 183 -2.75 13.21 32.03
C ALA A 183 -2.11 12.79 33.37
N GLN A 184 -2.72 11.87 34.10
CA GLN A 184 -2.19 11.33 35.37
C GLN A 184 -1.28 10.13 35.23
N ASP A 185 -1.38 9.36 34.13
CA ASP A 185 -0.57 8.15 33.92
C ASP A 185 0.80 8.40 33.25
N ALA A 186 1.14 9.64 32.93
CA ALA A 186 2.45 10.00 32.37
C ALA A 186 3.64 9.65 33.32
N HIS A 187 3.41 9.55 34.61
CA HIS A 187 4.42 9.11 35.57
C HIS A 187 4.69 7.58 35.55
N LEU A 188 3.69 6.76 35.22
CA LEU A 188 3.84 5.30 35.14
C LEU A 188 4.46 4.86 33.81
N ALA A 189 4.47 5.72 32.79
CA ALA A 189 5.07 5.42 31.51
C ALA A 189 6.60 5.44 31.51
N LYS A 190 7.23 6.12 32.48
CA LYS A 190 8.70 6.22 32.60
C LYS A 190 9.35 4.90 33.00
N ASP A 191 8.73 4.15 33.89
CA ASP A 191 9.24 2.83 34.34
C ASP A 191 9.07 1.73 33.27
N ARG A 192 8.08 1.86 32.38
CA ARG A 192 7.91 0.95 31.23
C ARG A 192 8.97 1.14 30.13
N SER A 193 9.51 2.36 29.99
CA SER A 193 10.46 2.71 28.92
C SER A 193 11.80 1.99 29.02
N GLU A 194 12.31 1.68 30.19
CA GLU A 194 13.62 1.03 30.35
C GLU A 194 13.56 -0.50 30.11
N LYS A 195 12.51 -1.17 30.53
CA LYS A 195 12.28 -2.59 30.24
C LYS A 195 12.06 -2.85 28.74
N THR A 196 11.50 -1.90 28.01
CA THR A 196 11.17 -2.02 26.58
C THR A 196 12.41 -2.01 25.66
N LYS A 197 13.53 -1.40 26.08
CA LYS A 197 14.74 -1.31 25.22
C LYS A 197 15.46 -2.63 25.03
N SER A 198 15.47 -3.51 26.02
CA SER A 198 16.14 -4.84 25.93
C SER A 198 15.36 -5.80 25.05
N ASP A 199 14.02 -5.74 25.07
CA ASP A 199 13.15 -6.63 24.28
C ASP A 199 13.11 -6.28 22.79
N TRP A 200 13.32 -5.01 22.43
CA TRP A 200 13.19 -4.52 21.06
C TRP A 200 14.22 -5.12 20.09
N ARG A 201 15.47 -5.25 20.51
CA ARG A 201 16.52 -5.85 19.68
C ARG A 201 16.28 -7.34 19.44
N THR A 202 15.81 -8.04 20.44
CA THR A 202 15.47 -9.46 20.35
C THR A 202 14.28 -9.67 19.44
N LEU A 203 13.25 -8.82 19.57
CA LEU A 203 12.07 -8.84 18.72
C LEU A 203 12.44 -8.60 17.25
N LEU A 204 13.25 -7.58 16.96
CA LEU A 204 13.73 -7.31 15.61
C LEU A 204 14.51 -8.49 15.02
N LYS A 205 15.42 -9.11 15.78
CA LYS A 205 16.17 -10.28 15.31
C LYS A 205 15.26 -11.46 14.99
N THR A 206 14.26 -11.71 15.84
CA THR A 206 13.30 -12.80 15.66
C THR A 206 12.39 -12.58 14.44
N LEU A 207 11.99 -11.34 14.22
CA LEU A 207 11.08 -10.96 13.12
C LEU A 207 11.82 -10.67 11.80
N PHE A 208 13.13 -10.42 11.83
CA PHE A 208 13.91 -9.98 10.66
C PHE A 208 13.64 -10.79 9.38
N PRO A 209 13.60 -12.14 9.40
CA PRO A 209 13.32 -12.90 8.19
C PRO A 209 11.91 -12.63 7.62
N LEU A 210 10.90 -12.43 8.49
CA LEU A 210 9.54 -12.12 8.05
C LEU A 210 9.42 -10.68 7.54
N LEU A 211 10.13 -9.75 8.19
CA LEU A 211 10.19 -8.35 7.76
C LEU A 211 10.89 -8.21 6.41
N ALA A 212 11.95 -8.99 6.16
CA ALA A 212 12.61 -9.03 4.86
C ALA A 212 11.67 -9.56 3.75
N LEU A 213 10.87 -10.60 4.05
CA LEU A 213 9.86 -11.11 3.13
C LEU A 213 8.75 -10.07 2.90
N THR A 214 8.31 -9.37 3.95
CA THR A 214 7.32 -8.29 3.84
C THR A 214 7.84 -7.15 2.95
N LEU A 215 9.06 -6.70 3.21
CA LEU A 215 9.73 -5.68 2.41
C LEU A 215 9.83 -6.09 0.94
N ALA A 216 10.30 -7.30 0.66
CA ALA A 216 10.48 -7.79 -0.71
C ALA A 216 9.16 -7.90 -1.47
N GLY A 217 8.10 -8.43 -0.83
CA GLY A 217 6.77 -8.52 -1.43
C GLY A 217 6.18 -7.15 -1.74
N GLN A 218 6.26 -6.24 -0.77
CA GLN A 218 5.73 -4.88 -0.93
C GLN A 218 6.55 -4.07 -1.96
N PHE A 219 7.86 -4.22 -1.95
CA PHE A 219 8.76 -3.60 -2.93
C PHE A 219 8.42 -4.03 -4.36
N ALA A 220 8.27 -5.34 -4.60
CA ALA A 220 7.92 -5.86 -5.93
C ALA A 220 6.53 -5.39 -6.39
N LEU A 221 5.54 -5.38 -5.46
CA LEU A 221 4.20 -4.88 -5.75
C LEU A 221 4.22 -3.42 -6.18
N THR A 222 4.84 -2.56 -5.39
CA THR A 222 4.82 -1.12 -5.65
C THR A 222 5.74 -0.71 -6.81
N MET A 223 6.76 -1.50 -7.11
CA MET A 223 7.52 -1.38 -8.35
C MET A 223 6.61 -1.65 -9.56
N PHE A 224 5.81 -2.72 -9.51
CA PHE A 224 4.78 -3.01 -10.52
C PHE A 224 3.76 -1.87 -10.62
N GLU A 225 3.12 -1.48 -9.51
CA GLU A 225 2.10 -0.42 -9.49
C GLU A 225 2.61 0.92 -10.02
N GLY A 226 3.86 1.28 -9.69
CA GLY A 226 4.47 2.55 -10.10
C GLY A 226 4.84 2.62 -11.58
N THR A 227 5.12 1.47 -12.22
CA THR A 227 5.57 1.42 -13.61
C THR A 227 4.53 0.86 -14.57
N PHE A 228 3.50 0.14 -14.07
CA PHE A 228 2.56 -0.61 -14.90
C PHE A 228 1.81 0.25 -15.92
N ALA A 229 1.31 1.42 -15.52
CA ALA A 229 0.56 2.27 -16.46
C ALA A 229 1.43 2.74 -17.63
N LEU A 230 2.70 3.09 -17.37
CA LEU A 230 3.67 3.48 -18.39
C LEU A 230 4.04 2.31 -19.30
N PHE A 231 4.21 1.12 -18.71
CA PHE A 231 4.47 -0.11 -19.45
C PHE A 231 3.31 -0.50 -20.37
N ALA A 232 2.10 -0.47 -19.82
CA ALA A 232 0.89 -0.87 -20.54
C ALA A 232 0.57 0.11 -21.67
N GLN A 233 0.81 1.40 -21.47
CA GLN A 233 0.71 2.42 -22.51
C GLN A 233 1.76 2.21 -23.59
N ALA A 234 3.05 2.08 -23.24
CA ALA A 234 4.14 1.95 -24.22
C ALA A 234 4.06 0.68 -25.05
N LYS A 235 3.55 -0.44 -24.50
CA LYS A 235 3.57 -1.75 -25.17
C LYS A 235 2.25 -2.15 -25.80
N PHE A 236 1.12 -1.70 -25.23
CA PHE A 236 -0.22 -2.14 -25.62
C PHE A 236 -1.17 -0.99 -25.97
N ASP A 237 -0.70 0.26 -25.87
CA ASP A 237 -1.54 1.45 -26.06
C ASP A 237 -2.77 1.45 -25.13
N PHE A 238 -2.54 1.14 -23.85
CA PHE A 238 -3.56 1.20 -22.83
C PHE A 238 -3.78 2.65 -22.39
N GLY A 239 -5.04 3.08 -22.41
CA GLY A 239 -5.46 4.33 -21.79
C GLY A 239 -5.76 4.17 -20.29
N PRO A 240 -6.23 5.27 -19.64
CA PRO A 240 -6.60 5.26 -18.22
C PRO A 240 -7.66 4.23 -17.86
N VAL A 241 -8.61 3.98 -18.77
CA VAL A 241 -9.74 3.06 -18.56
C VAL A 241 -9.27 1.62 -18.54
N GLU A 242 -8.45 1.22 -19.51
CA GLU A 242 -7.91 -0.13 -19.61
C GLU A 242 -7.01 -0.44 -18.40
N VAL A 243 -6.16 0.51 -18.00
CA VAL A 243 -5.36 0.40 -16.77
C VAL A 243 -6.27 0.26 -15.55
N GLY A 244 -7.36 1.01 -15.49
CA GLY A 244 -8.39 0.87 -14.45
C GLY A 244 -8.96 -0.54 -14.39
N TYR A 245 -9.33 -1.14 -15.51
CA TYR A 245 -9.84 -2.51 -15.57
C TYR A 245 -8.82 -3.55 -15.10
N VAL A 246 -7.54 -3.37 -15.42
CA VAL A 246 -6.48 -4.25 -14.92
C VAL A 246 -6.42 -4.23 -13.39
N PHE A 247 -6.48 -3.05 -12.77
CA PHE A 247 -6.49 -2.94 -11.30
C PHE A 247 -7.79 -3.46 -10.67
N VAL A 248 -8.93 -3.36 -11.37
CA VAL A 248 -10.19 -4.01 -10.93
C VAL A 248 -10.01 -5.52 -10.89
N VAL A 249 -9.46 -6.14 -11.94
CA VAL A 249 -9.17 -7.59 -11.95
C VAL A 249 -8.22 -7.95 -10.80
N CYS A 250 -7.16 -7.14 -10.59
CA CYS A 250 -6.24 -7.31 -9.48
C CYS A 250 -6.98 -7.37 -8.13
N GLY A 251 -7.79 -6.37 -7.86
CA GLY A 251 -8.52 -6.27 -6.60
C GLY A 251 -9.59 -7.34 -6.42
N LEU A 252 -10.32 -7.70 -7.47
CA LEU A 252 -11.32 -8.78 -7.42
C LEU A 252 -10.68 -10.12 -7.11
N VAL A 253 -9.60 -10.48 -7.81
CA VAL A 253 -8.87 -11.73 -7.56
C VAL A 253 -8.36 -11.76 -6.13
N MET A 254 -7.72 -10.67 -5.65
CA MET A 254 -7.26 -10.58 -4.27
C MET A 254 -8.41 -10.80 -3.28
N THR A 255 -9.52 -10.09 -3.45
CA THR A 255 -10.66 -10.14 -2.51
C THR A 255 -11.29 -11.54 -2.45
N VAL A 256 -11.57 -12.13 -3.61
CA VAL A 256 -12.20 -13.46 -3.70
C VAL A 256 -11.31 -14.53 -3.06
N PHE A 257 -10.01 -14.52 -3.38
CA PHE A 257 -9.10 -15.55 -2.85
C PHE A 257 -8.70 -15.29 -1.40
N GLN A 258 -8.60 -14.04 -0.96
CA GLN A 258 -8.35 -13.71 0.45
C GLN A 258 -9.51 -14.16 1.34
N ALA A 259 -10.74 -13.88 0.94
CA ALA A 259 -11.94 -14.28 1.71
C ALA A 259 -12.18 -15.80 1.69
N GLY A 260 -11.96 -16.45 0.54
CA GLY A 260 -12.24 -17.87 0.37
C GLY A 260 -11.06 -18.78 0.69
N ALA A 261 -10.01 -18.73 -0.14
CA ALA A 261 -8.95 -19.74 -0.10
C ALA A 261 -8.07 -19.62 1.16
N VAL A 262 -7.73 -18.41 1.60
CA VAL A 262 -6.88 -18.22 2.78
C VAL A 262 -7.60 -18.71 4.03
N GLY A 263 -8.88 -18.39 4.20
CA GLY A 263 -9.70 -18.88 5.31
C GLY A 263 -9.85 -20.40 5.30
N PHE A 264 -10.10 -21.02 4.13
CA PHE A 264 -10.24 -22.47 3.98
C PHE A 264 -8.94 -23.23 4.23
N LEU A 265 -7.78 -22.66 3.89
CA LEU A 265 -6.46 -23.26 4.06
C LEU A 265 -5.87 -22.99 5.46
N ALA A 266 -6.46 -22.07 6.23
CA ALA A 266 -6.02 -21.77 7.57
C ALA A 266 -6.07 -23.03 8.46
N GLY A 267 -4.95 -23.33 9.10
CA GLY A 267 -4.80 -24.54 9.94
C GLY A 267 -4.55 -25.85 9.17
N LYS A 268 -4.81 -25.93 7.86
CA LYS A 268 -4.56 -27.12 7.05
C LYS A 268 -3.18 -27.11 6.41
N ILE A 269 -2.71 -25.95 5.98
CA ILE A 269 -1.40 -25.75 5.35
C ILE A 269 -0.65 -24.69 6.13
N SER A 270 0.63 -24.95 6.43
CA SER A 270 1.50 -23.99 7.12
C SER A 270 1.53 -22.64 6.39
N GLU A 271 1.44 -21.55 7.16
CA GLU A 271 1.49 -20.17 6.64
C GLU A 271 2.75 -19.92 5.79
N MET A 272 3.88 -20.51 6.18
CA MET A 272 5.13 -20.38 5.44
C MET A 272 5.07 -21.02 4.05
N ILE A 273 4.38 -22.14 3.89
CA ILE A 273 4.14 -22.77 2.58
C ILE A 273 3.24 -21.88 1.74
N GLN A 274 2.17 -21.35 2.32
CA GLN A 274 1.26 -20.43 1.62
C GLN A 274 1.99 -19.17 1.14
N ILE A 275 2.87 -18.61 1.97
CA ILE A 275 3.74 -17.48 1.59
C ILE A 275 4.67 -17.86 0.41
N GLY A 276 5.29 -19.05 0.47
CA GLY A 276 6.16 -19.54 -0.61
C GLY A 276 5.41 -19.69 -1.93
N VAL A 277 4.21 -20.28 -1.90
CA VAL A 277 3.31 -20.37 -3.07
C VAL A 277 2.92 -18.98 -3.55
N GLY A 278 2.58 -18.07 -2.63
CA GLY A 278 2.25 -16.69 -2.94
C GLY A 278 3.39 -15.97 -3.67
N PHE A 279 4.62 -16.08 -3.20
CA PHE A 279 5.79 -15.51 -3.86
C PHE A 279 6.06 -16.15 -5.23
N ALA A 280 5.86 -17.46 -5.38
CA ALA A 280 6.01 -18.12 -6.67
C ALA A 280 4.99 -17.60 -7.70
N LEU A 281 3.70 -17.54 -7.31
CA LEU A 281 2.63 -17.04 -8.18
C LEU A 281 2.83 -15.57 -8.55
N MET A 282 3.10 -14.72 -7.55
CA MET A 282 3.33 -13.29 -7.75
C MET A 282 4.56 -13.05 -8.62
N GLY A 283 5.68 -13.71 -8.32
CA GLY A 283 6.92 -13.55 -9.07
C GLY A 283 6.79 -14.03 -10.52
N THR A 284 6.13 -15.17 -10.73
CA THR A 284 5.84 -15.69 -12.08
C THR A 284 4.91 -14.74 -12.84
N GLY A 285 3.82 -14.27 -12.22
CA GLY A 285 2.90 -13.32 -12.83
C GLY A 285 3.58 -12.04 -13.27
N ILE A 286 4.42 -11.46 -12.40
CA ILE A 286 5.19 -10.25 -12.72
C ILE A 286 6.21 -10.52 -13.84
N ALA A 287 6.98 -11.62 -13.79
CA ALA A 287 7.97 -11.94 -14.83
C ALA A 287 7.32 -12.17 -16.19
N LEU A 288 6.18 -12.86 -16.23
CA LEU A 288 5.44 -13.15 -17.46
C LEU A 288 4.84 -11.88 -18.09
N LEU A 289 4.55 -10.81 -17.32
CA LEU A 289 4.14 -9.52 -17.90
C LEU A 289 5.17 -8.98 -18.90
N ALA A 290 6.46 -9.16 -18.64
CA ALA A 290 7.51 -8.75 -19.57
C ALA A 290 7.41 -9.47 -20.91
N THR A 291 6.88 -10.69 -20.95
CA THR A 291 6.72 -11.52 -22.15
C THR A 291 5.35 -11.37 -22.82
N ALA A 292 4.39 -10.66 -22.22
CA ALA A 292 3.06 -10.48 -22.76
C ALA A 292 3.12 -9.86 -24.16
N GLN A 293 2.40 -10.44 -25.11
CA GLN A 293 2.32 -9.97 -26.51
C GLN A 293 0.91 -9.46 -26.85
N THR A 294 -0.08 -9.80 -26.06
CA THR A 294 -1.48 -9.44 -26.31
C THR A 294 -2.14 -8.87 -25.07
N LYS A 295 -3.14 -8.00 -25.25
CA LYS A 295 -3.91 -7.39 -24.16
C LYS A 295 -4.53 -8.42 -23.20
N PRO A 296 -5.16 -9.54 -23.65
CA PRO A 296 -5.71 -10.55 -22.75
C PRO A 296 -4.66 -11.21 -21.83
N LEU A 297 -3.43 -11.43 -22.33
CA LEU A 297 -2.36 -12.02 -21.51
C LEU A 297 -1.97 -11.11 -20.33
N VAL A 298 -2.06 -9.80 -20.49
CA VAL A 298 -1.83 -8.86 -19.39
C VAL A 298 -2.80 -9.14 -18.24
N PHE A 299 -4.10 -9.30 -18.52
CA PHE A 299 -5.11 -9.61 -17.50
C PHE A 299 -4.85 -10.95 -16.81
N VAL A 300 -4.46 -11.98 -17.56
CA VAL A 300 -4.13 -13.31 -17.01
C VAL A 300 -2.92 -13.21 -16.07
N PHE A 301 -1.85 -12.53 -16.48
CA PHE A 301 -0.64 -12.42 -15.67
C PHE A 301 -0.84 -11.53 -14.45
N VAL A 302 -1.66 -10.49 -14.56
CA VAL A 302 -2.07 -9.67 -13.41
C VAL A 302 -2.97 -10.47 -12.46
N ALA A 303 -3.89 -11.29 -12.96
CA ALA A 303 -4.67 -12.17 -12.11
C ALA A 303 -3.76 -13.16 -11.34
N LEU A 304 -2.73 -13.71 -12.00
CA LEU A 304 -1.76 -14.61 -11.38
C LEU A 304 -0.95 -13.92 -10.27
N LEU A 305 -0.42 -12.71 -10.52
CA LEU A 305 0.31 -11.95 -9.50
C LEU A 305 -0.61 -11.61 -8.31
N SER A 306 -1.87 -11.25 -8.58
CA SER A 306 -2.84 -10.87 -7.56
C SER A 306 -3.24 -12.06 -6.68
N LEU A 307 -3.34 -13.25 -7.28
CA LEU A 307 -3.52 -14.49 -6.55
C LEU A 307 -2.36 -14.73 -5.59
N GLY A 308 -1.12 -14.49 -6.03
CA GLY A 308 0.06 -14.55 -5.16
C GLY A 308 -0.04 -13.61 -3.97
N MET A 309 -0.44 -12.35 -4.22
CA MET A 309 -0.63 -11.34 -3.17
C MET A 309 -1.67 -11.75 -2.13
N ALA A 310 -2.76 -12.39 -2.57
CA ALA A 310 -3.82 -12.85 -1.68
C ALA A 310 -3.28 -13.81 -0.58
N PHE A 311 -2.25 -14.59 -0.89
CA PHE A 311 -1.60 -15.49 0.07
C PHE A 311 -0.53 -14.83 0.93
N ILE A 312 0.20 -13.84 0.42
CA ILE A 312 1.38 -13.27 1.08
C ILE A 312 0.97 -12.43 2.30
N ALA A 313 0.17 -11.39 2.10
CA ALA A 313 -0.09 -10.37 3.11
C ALA A 313 -0.72 -10.92 4.40
N PRO A 314 -1.83 -11.69 4.37
CA PRO A 314 -2.48 -12.17 5.58
C PRO A 314 -1.61 -13.19 6.34
N ASN A 315 -0.92 -14.08 5.61
CA ASN A 315 -0.07 -15.09 6.25
C ASN A 315 1.21 -14.49 6.87
N LEU A 316 1.81 -13.46 6.25
CA LEU A 316 2.92 -12.72 6.87
C LEU A 316 2.48 -12.02 8.14
N SER A 317 1.34 -11.33 8.13
CA SER A 317 0.81 -10.64 9.31
C SER A 317 0.47 -11.64 10.44
N ALA A 318 -0.10 -12.79 10.11
CA ALA A 318 -0.35 -13.86 11.07
C ALA A 318 0.94 -14.40 11.69
N LEU A 319 1.98 -14.67 10.89
CA LEU A 319 3.26 -15.15 11.40
C LEU A 319 4.01 -14.11 12.21
N VAL A 320 3.98 -12.85 11.80
CA VAL A 320 4.60 -11.73 12.54
C VAL A 320 3.94 -11.59 13.91
N SER A 321 2.61 -11.60 13.97
CA SER A 321 1.86 -11.54 15.21
C SER A 321 2.17 -12.74 16.13
N LYS A 322 2.14 -13.97 15.59
CA LYS A 322 2.45 -15.19 16.34
C LYS A 322 3.87 -15.20 16.93
N ARG A 323 4.88 -14.80 16.15
CA ARG A 323 6.27 -14.77 16.60
C ARG A 323 6.59 -13.63 17.55
N GLY A 324 5.88 -12.52 17.45
CA GLY A 324 6.01 -11.42 18.41
C GLY A 324 5.44 -11.73 19.78
N GLY A 325 4.58 -12.76 19.87
CA GLY A 325 3.88 -13.14 21.11
C GLY A 325 2.72 -12.20 21.44
N GLU A 326 1.79 -12.66 22.28
CA GLU A 326 0.55 -11.93 22.59
C GLU A 326 0.79 -10.53 23.17
N ARG A 327 1.83 -10.38 24.02
CA ARG A 327 2.16 -9.10 24.64
C ARG A 327 2.76 -8.05 23.70
N GLN A 328 3.34 -8.50 22.58
CA GLN A 328 4.05 -7.63 21.64
C GLN A 328 3.46 -7.68 20.21
N ALA A 329 2.30 -8.29 20.03
CA ALA A 329 1.67 -8.44 18.71
C ALA A 329 1.46 -7.09 18.00
N GLY A 330 0.98 -6.07 18.73
CA GLY A 330 0.81 -4.71 18.19
C GLY A 330 2.14 -4.08 17.74
N ALA A 331 3.20 -4.19 18.57
CA ALA A 331 4.53 -3.68 18.23
C ALA A 331 5.11 -4.41 17.00
N SER A 332 4.92 -5.72 16.92
CA SER A 332 5.38 -6.56 15.81
C SER A 332 4.72 -6.18 14.49
N LEU A 333 3.40 -5.96 14.49
CA LEU A 333 2.65 -5.48 13.33
C LEU A 333 3.02 -4.04 12.95
N GLY A 334 3.32 -3.19 13.95
CA GLY A 334 3.84 -1.85 13.73
C GLY A 334 5.18 -1.85 12.96
N ILE A 335 6.10 -2.75 13.34
CA ILE A 335 7.38 -2.93 12.63
C ILE A 335 7.14 -3.47 11.22
N GLN A 336 6.20 -4.41 11.06
CA GLN A 336 5.82 -4.91 9.75
C GLN A 336 5.29 -3.79 8.84
N ASN A 337 4.45 -2.90 9.38
CA ASN A 337 3.96 -1.74 8.63
C ASN A 337 5.09 -0.78 8.23
N ALA A 338 6.11 -0.60 9.07
CA ALA A 338 7.30 0.16 8.69
C ALA A 338 8.06 -0.50 7.53
N ALA A 339 8.21 -1.84 7.53
CA ALA A 339 8.80 -2.58 6.42
C ALA A 339 7.96 -2.44 5.13
N ASN A 340 6.63 -2.50 5.23
CA ASN A 340 5.72 -2.22 4.11
C ASN A 340 5.94 -0.81 3.54
N SER A 341 5.95 0.21 4.40
CA SER A 341 6.12 1.60 3.99
C SER A 341 7.48 1.85 3.34
N LEU A 342 8.54 1.17 3.81
CA LEU A 342 9.85 1.23 3.17
C LEU A 342 9.81 0.63 1.76
N GLY A 343 9.16 -0.53 1.58
CA GLY A 343 8.94 -1.14 0.27
C GLY A 343 8.15 -0.23 -0.67
N GLN A 344 7.09 0.39 -0.17
CA GLN A 344 6.27 1.35 -0.92
C GLN A 344 7.05 2.59 -1.36
N SER A 345 8.00 3.06 -0.56
CA SER A 345 8.81 4.23 -0.88
C SER A 345 9.87 3.93 -1.93
N VAL A 346 10.58 2.81 -1.76
CA VAL A 346 11.74 2.46 -2.60
C VAL A 346 11.31 1.81 -3.92
N GLY A 347 10.22 1.03 -3.91
CA GLY A 347 9.74 0.28 -5.08
C GLY A 347 9.53 1.14 -6.33
N PRO A 348 8.71 2.18 -6.30
CA PRO A 348 8.48 3.03 -7.47
C PRO A 348 9.74 3.76 -7.94
N LEU A 349 10.61 4.21 -7.01
CA LEU A 349 11.83 4.92 -7.34
C LEU A 349 12.80 4.05 -8.14
N LEU A 350 13.11 2.85 -7.62
CA LEU A 350 13.96 1.90 -8.32
C LEU A 350 13.28 1.36 -9.58
N GLY A 351 11.96 1.16 -9.54
CA GLY A 351 11.17 0.76 -10.70
C GLY A 351 11.29 1.75 -11.85
N GLY A 352 11.21 3.05 -11.56
CA GLY A 352 11.40 4.11 -12.56
C GLY A 352 12.78 4.11 -13.20
N VAL A 353 13.82 4.02 -12.38
CA VAL A 353 15.22 3.95 -12.87
C VAL A 353 15.44 2.73 -13.77
N LEU A 354 14.97 1.56 -13.33
CA LEU A 354 15.06 0.32 -14.13
C LEU A 354 14.24 0.40 -15.42
N PHE A 355 13.07 1.03 -15.36
CA PHE A 355 12.19 1.19 -16.51
C PHE A 355 12.82 2.07 -17.59
N ILE A 356 13.53 3.14 -17.21
CA ILE A 356 14.28 4.02 -18.12
C ILE A 356 15.43 3.26 -18.79
N TRP A 357 16.12 2.40 -18.02
CA TRP A 357 17.19 1.57 -18.57
C TRP A 357 16.65 0.53 -19.55
N GLN A 358 15.60 -0.20 -19.17
CA GLN A 358 14.89 -1.17 -20.00
C GLN A 358 13.47 -1.35 -19.52
N THR A 359 12.48 -1.18 -20.39
CA THR A 359 11.04 -1.25 -20.07
C THR A 359 10.63 -2.52 -19.32
N ASN A 360 11.26 -3.67 -19.63
CA ASN A 360 10.97 -4.95 -18.99
C ASN A 360 11.77 -5.21 -17.70
N ALA A 361 12.82 -4.44 -17.42
CA ALA A 361 13.74 -4.68 -16.31
C ALA A 361 13.05 -4.71 -14.93
N PRO A 362 12.11 -3.80 -14.58
CA PRO A 362 11.41 -3.84 -13.30
C PRO A 362 10.70 -5.16 -13.06
N TYR A 363 10.07 -5.71 -14.11
CA TYR A 363 9.26 -6.94 -14.04
C TYR A 363 10.12 -8.18 -13.93
N LEU A 364 11.20 -8.24 -14.73
CA LEU A 364 12.14 -9.37 -14.72
C LEU A 364 12.89 -9.44 -13.39
N LEU A 365 13.39 -8.29 -12.89
CA LEU A 365 14.13 -8.25 -11.64
C LEU A 365 13.24 -8.60 -10.43
N SER A 366 12.07 -7.94 -10.30
CA SER A 366 11.17 -8.21 -9.18
C SER A 366 10.62 -9.64 -9.24
N GLY A 367 10.28 -10.14 -10.42
CA GLY A 367 9.85 -11.52 -10.62
C GLY A 367 10.94 -12.52 -10.22
N ALA A 368 12.18 -12.32 -10.67
CA ALA A 368 13.31 -13.18 -10.31
C ALA A 368 13.58 -13.19 -8.80
N VAL A 369 13.57 -12.03 -8.14
CA VAL A 369 13.74 -11.93 -6.68
C VAL A 369 12.66 -12.71 -5.94
N LEU A 370 11.38 -12.54 -6.31
CA LEU A 370 10.28 -13.24 -5.66
C LEU A 370 10.33 -14.76 -5.89
N ILE A 371 10.68 -15.22 -7.10
CA ILE A 371 10.85 -16.64 -7.40
C ILE A 371 12.02 -17.22 -6.58
N ALA A 372 13.13 -16.50 -6.49
CA ALA A 372 14.27 -16.93 -5.67
C ALA A 372 13.89 -17.06 -4.17
N LEU A 373 13.09 -16.12 -3.64
CA LEU A 373 12.56 -16.21 -2.27
C LEU A 373 11.61 -17.40 -2.11
N ALA A 374 10.74 -17.67 -3.09
CA ALA A 374 9.86 -18.84 -3.08
C ALA A 374 10.66 -20.15 -3.03
N LEU A 375 11.69 -20.27 -3.86
CA LEU A 375 12.59 -21.44 -3.88
C LEU A 375 13.35 -21.58 -2.56
N GLY A 376 13.84 -20.48 -1.98
CA GLY A 376 14.50 -20.48 -0.66
C GLY A 376 13.57 -20.94 0.47
N ILE A 377 12.30 -20.54 0.43
CA ILE A 377 11.28 -21.00 1.39
C ILE A 377 11.00 -22.48 1.19
N ALA A 378 10.80 -22.94 -0.05
CA ALA A 378 10.57 -24.35 -0.37
C ALA A 378 11.71 -25.23 0.11
N TRP A 379 12.94 -24.81 -0.16
CA TRP A 379 14.14 -25.52 0.30
C TRP A 379 14.16 -25.68 1.84
N LYS A 380 13.96 -24.58 2.58
CA LYS A 380 13.92 -24.64 4.05
C LYS A 380 12.82 -25.58 4.59
N VAL A 381 11.65 -25.60 3.96
CA VAL A 381 10.54 -26.49 4.33
C VAL A 381 10.92 -27.95 4.10
N VAL A 382 11.53 -28.27 2.94
CA VAL A 382 11.97 -29.64 2.61
C VAL A 382 13.05 -30.13 3.56
N VAL A 383 14.08 -29.31 3.80
CA VAL A 383 15.18 -29.66 4.72
C VAL A 383 14.65 -29.91 6.13
N LYS A 384 13.76 -29.07 6.63
CA LYS A 384 13.16 -29.24 7.96
C LYS A 384 12.32 -30.52 8.06
N ARG A 385 11.59 -30.90 7.00
CA ARG A 385 10.84 -32.15 6.95
C ARG A 385 11.76 -33.38 6.96
N ARG A 386 12.88 -33.34 6.19
CA ARG A 386 13.85 -34.44 6.17
C ARG A 386 14.53 -34.63 7.52
N ALA A 387 14.93 -33.53 8.19
CA ALA A 387 15.49 -33.58 9.52
C ALA A 387 14.53 -34.19 10.56
N ALA A 388 13.23 -33.86 10.48
CA ALA A 388 12.22 -34.43 11.37
C ALA A 388 12.00 -35.95 11.15
N ILE A 389 12.13 -36.43 9.91
CA ILE A 389 12.00 -37.87 9.58
C ILE A 389 13.25 -38.65 10.00
N SER A 390 14.44 -38.04 9.96
CA SER A 390 15.70 -38.70 10.37
C SER A 390 15.87 -38.82 11.89
N THR A 391 15.04 -38.19 12.69
CA THR A 391 15.03 -38.24 14.16
C THR A 391 13.94 -39.16 14.71
N LEU A 392 13.12 -39.79 13.86
CA LEU A 392 12.17 -40.87 14.14
C LEU A 392 12.77 -42.22 13.78
#